data_e4dd98c7ce998a2a30a440426cccdec1
#
_entry.id   e4dd98c7ce998a2a30a440426cccdec1
#
_cell.length_a   1.000
_cell.length_b   1.000
_cell.length_c   1.000
_cell.angle_alpha   90.00
_cell.angle_beta   90.00
_cell.angle_gamma   90.00
#
_symmetry.space_group_name_H-M   'P 1'
#
loop_
_entity.id
_entity.type
_entity.pdbx_description
1 polymer ?
#
loop_
_entity_poly.entity_id
_entity_poly.type
_entity_poly.pdbx_seq_one_letter_code
_entity_poly.pdbx_strand_id
1 'polypeptide(L)'
;MTRVLFSTVYDPEPLLERWAATDQMAYRLTRGQGIFTLEEHAHSWPLHLLAQNVEADSVMLEWPSLEEFEAELSAADWDYVCISFMNRDLDKLPLMSEAVRRLCPRAKIVIGGYGVICLPDAEAAKRSADHDFICRGEGVHFLRKLLGEPDRPIQCRLPQSGATLPWLARRSRGTVGAALAALGCTQKCPFCVTSFYTKGNLLEVLNVRGLYEAMLYYHDVNPFTSTVNIYDENFLDYKERVDALGQLLRDDGRYGLRNLSYFTFGSLSAISRYDPEELLLNGLDTVWIGVESYFTRLKKTRGENQQGRLDLDERNAFTADTFRALHSLGIKTIGSWIMGLDCQDRVNIPRDEDHFVRLNPTFQQISVLTVEPAMPIGRRYDVGDAETRKYPWRNYHLYGQTFEPTDFTFDELLDRVDGLYGRMYQELGPSLLRMLECNLNGYRYCRRSRHPRLREDKATFFERRVRGQAPILPAVAELGPNPAIRGRARELDREVQELFGRPEEAQRVYRDHLLRKAEAEYQLRGEGERPVRTDAFRRYEYGPQSSSPRDRKPYVVSRTRPRGYEERRAAAPARQAAAVAVP
;
A
#
# COMPACT_ATOMS: atom_id res chain seq x y z
N MET A 1 12.17 33.00 -7.81
CA MET A 1 12.15 31.53 -8.02
C MET A 1 10.78 31.07 -7.59
N THR A 2 10.09 30.26 -8.38
CA THR A 2 8.74 29.76 -8.07
C THR A 2 8.77 28.88 -6.82
N ARG A 3 7.83 29.09 -5.91
CA ARG A 3 7.71 28.33 -4.66
C ARG A 3 6.41 27.55 -4.62
N VAL A 4 6.51 26.26 -4.32
CA VAL A 4 5.39 25.32 -4.32
C VAL A 4 5.26 24.66 -2.96
N LEU A 5 4.07 24.74 -2.37
CA LEU A 5 3.71 23.94 -1.19
C LEU A 5 2.91 22.71 -1.63
N PHE A 6 3.42 21.53 -1.34
CA PHE A 6 2.70 20.26 -1.50
C PHE A 6 2.15 19.84 -0.14
N SER A 7 0.90 19.39 -0.10
CA SER A 7 0.30 18.89 1.15
C SER A 7 -0.65 17.74 0.88
N THR A 8 -0.64 16.74 1.75
CA THR A 8 -1.83 15.90 1.93
C THR A 8 -2.95 16.75 2.53
N VAL A 9 -4.16 16.21 2.59
CA VAL A 9 -5.19 16.84 3.45
C VAL A 9 -4.76 16.78 4.91
N TYR A 10 -5.36 17.65 5.71
CA TYR A 10 -5.05 17.73 7.15
C TYR A 10 -5.51 16.47 7.90
N ASP A 11 -4.80 16.15 9.01
CA ASP A 11 -5.04 15.06 9.94
C ASP A 11 -5.11 15.62 11.40
N PRO A 12 -5.69 14.94 12.39
CA PRO A 12 -6.29 13.63 12.26
C PRO A 12 -7.70 13.68 11.66
N GLU A 13 -8.02 12.66 10.88
CA GLU A 13 -9.42 12.32 10.74
C GLU A 13 -9.96 11.90 12.09
N PRO A 14 -11.23 12.19 12.40
CA PRO A 14 -11.95 11.40 13.37
C PRO A 14 -12.03 9.98 12.80
N LEU A 15 -11.00 9.19 13.12
CA LEU A 15 -10.96 7.78 12.76
C LEU A 15 -12.12 7.13 13.46
N LEU A 16 -12.91 6.39 12.74
CA LEU A 16 -13.86 5.47 13.36
C LEU A 16 -13.03 4.56 14.26
N GLU A 17 -13.25 4.61 15.57
CA GLU A 17 -12.39 3.95 16.59
C GLU A 17 -12.03 2.50 16.25
N ARG A 18 -12.97 1.76 15.64
CA ARG A 18 -12.79 0.37 15.22
C ARG A 18 -11.90 0.20 13.98
N TRP A 19 -11.76 1.23 13.13
CA TRP A 19 -11.14 1.11 11.80
C TRP A 19 -10.00 2.11 11.60
N ALA A 20 -9.47 2.62 12.69
CA ALA A 20 -8.31 3.47 12.71
C ALA A 20 -7.17 2.88 11.86
N ALA A 21 -6.41 3.74 11.21
CA ALA A 21 -5.25 3.36 10.40
C ALA A 21 -5.55 2.43 9.20
N THR A 22 -6.74 2.52 8.60
CA THR A 22 -7.07 1.80 7.37
C THR A 22 -6.09 2.10 6.22
N ASP A 23 -5.34 3.19 6.30
CA ASP A 23 -4.35 3.59 5.30
C ASP A 23 -3.01 2.89 5.46
N GLN A 24 -2.73 2.32 6.63
CA GLN A 24 -1.51 1.57 6.84
C GLN A 24 -1.63 0.17 6.23
N MET A 25 -0.98 -0.05 5.09
CA MET A 25 -1.06 -1.31 4.35
C MET A 25 -0.66 -2.50 5.22
N ALA A 26 0.45 -2.43 5.94
CA ALA A 26 0.93 -3.53 6.79
C ALA A 26 -0.07 -3.89 7.89
N TYR A 27 -0.72 -2.89 8.52
CA TYR A 27 -1.77 -3.13 9.51
C TYR A 27 -2.96 -3.85 8.89
N ARG A 28 -3.50 -3.34 7.78
CA ARG A 28 -4.63 -3.97 7.09
C ARG A 28 -4.36 -5.43 6.73
N LEU A 29 -3.15 -5.73 6.30
CA LEU A 29 -2.75 -7.07 5.88
C LEU A 29 -2.53 -8.04 7.04
N THR A 30 -2.34 -7.54 8.26
CA THR A 30 -2.03 -8.34 9.46
C THR A 30 -3.00 -8.11 10.62
N ARG A 31 -4.10 -7.41 10.38
CA ARG A 31 -5.16 -7.17 11.37
C ARG A 31 -5.68 -8.49 11.93
N GLY A 32 -6.10 -8.49 13.20
CA GLY A 32 -6.61 -9.67 13.89
C GLY A 32 -5.53 -10.65 14.33
N GLN A 33 -4.23 -10.29 14.27
CA GLN A 33 -3.14 -11.18 14.63
C GLN A 33 -2.52 -10.86 16.01
N GLY A 34 -3.25 -10.12 16.86
CA GLY A 34 -2.82 -9.80 18.21
C GLY A 34 -1.46 -9.10 18.23
N ILE A 35 -0.52 -9.59 19.05
CA ILE A 35 0.83 -9.02 19.15
C ILE A 35 1.68 -9.16 17.87
N PHE A 36 1.24 -9.96 16.90
CA PHE A 36 1.92 -10.14 15.61
C PHE A 36 1.38 -9.23 14.50
N THR A 37 0.45 -8.34 14.83
CA THR A 37 -0.01 -7.28 13.91
C THR A 37 1.11 -6.28 13.65
N LEU A 38 1.28 -5.90 12.38
CA LEU A 38 2.34 -4.98 11.95
C LEU A 38 1.84 -3.54 11.87
N GLU A 39 2.73 -2.60 12.14
CA GLU A 39 2.57 -1.19 11.81
C GLU A 39 3.51 -0.81 10.67
N GLU A 40 3.14 0.18 9.88
CA GLU A 40 3.93 0.75 8.81
C GLU A 40 3.96 2.27 8.94
N HIS A 41 5.10 2.88 8.59
CA HIS A 41 5.16 4.30 8.33
C HIS A 41 4.86 4.54 6.86
N ALA A 42 3.62 4.89 6.57
CA ALA A 42 3.22 5.27 5.23
C ALA A 42 3.83 6.63 4.83
N HIS A 43 4.00 6.83 3.53
CA HIS A 43 4.41 8.08 2.94
C HIS A 43 3.43 8.46 1.83
N SER A 44 3.25 9.74 1.60
CA SER A 44 2.54 10.22 0.42
C SER A 44 3.49 10.19 -0.79
N TRP A 45 3.84 8.97 -1.25
CA TRP A 45 4.77 8.80 -2.38
C TRP A 45 4.40 9.62 -3.63
N PRO A 46 3.13 9.79 -4.02
CA PRO A 46 2.79 10.66 -5.13
C PRO A 46 3.28 12.09 -4.94
N LEU A 47 3.10 12.68 -3.76
CA LEU A 47 3.57 14.05 -3.50
C LEU A 47 5.10 14.13 -3.47
N HIS A 48 5.78 13.14 -2.93
CA HIS A 48 7.24 13.05 -3.02
C HIS A 48 7.73 12.93 -4.46
N LEU A 49 7.03 12.15 -5.30
CA LEU A 49 7.35 12.04 -6.72
C LEU A 49 7.20 13.40 -7.42
N LEU A 50 6.15 14.14 -7.13
CA LEU A 50 5.93 15.48 -7.68
C LEU A 50 7.03 16.45 -7.23
N ALA A 51 7.25 16.56 -5.92
CA ALA A 51 8.19 17.51 -5.34
C ALA A 51 9.64 17.31 -5.83
N GLN A 52 10.07 16.06 -6.04
CA GLN A 52 11.43 15.80 -6.55
C GLN A 52 11.58 15.98 -8.06
N ASN A 53 10.49 16.11 -8.80
CA ASN A 53 10.49 16.20 -10.26
C ASN A 53 10.12 17.58 -10.82
N VAL A 54 9.98 18.60 -9.99
CA VAL A 54 9.86 20.01 -10.36
C VAL A 54 11.16 20.76 -10.03
N GLU A 55 11.42 21.89 -10.70
CA GLU A 55 12.59 22.75 -10.44
C GLU A 55 12.30 23.83 -9.40
N ALA A 56 11.04 24.06 -9.12
CA ALA A 56 10.60 25.00 -8.11
C ALA A 56 11.13 24.63 -6.70
N ASP A 57 11.44 25.65 -5.90
CA ASP A 57 11.63 25.45 -4.47
C ASP A 57 10.33 24.94 -3.85
N SER A 58 10.39 23.80 -3.21
CA SER A 58 9.18 23.20 -2.68
C SER A 58 9.32 22.70 -1.24
N VAL A 59 8.21 22.83 -0.52
CA VAL A 59 7.99 22.20 0.78
C VAL A 59 6.86 21.20 0.64
N MET A 60 6.98 20.12 1.34
CA MET A 60 5.96 19.07 1.36
C MET A 60 5.57 18.75 2.80
N LEU A 61 4.26 18.70 3.04
CA LEU A 61 3.65 18.33 4.31
C LEU A 61 2.93 17.00 4.18
N GLU A 62 3.27 16.06 5.05
CA GLU A 62 2.54 14.81 5.21
C GLU A 62 1.73 14.89 6.50
N TRP A 63 0.43 14.70 6.38
CA TRP A 63 -0.55 14.68 7.48
C TRP A 63 -0.38 15.83 8.48
N PRO A 64 -0.37 17.10 8.01
CA PRO A 64 -0.35 18.25 8.90
C PRO A 64 -1.68 18.37 9.65
N SER A 65 -1.68 18.88 10.86
CA SER A 65 -2.91 19.44 11.41
C SER A 65 -3.29 20.71 10.62
N LEU A 66 -4.52 21.18 10.76
CA LEU A 66 -4.93 22.42 10.07
C LEU A 66 -4.06 23.59 10.53
N GLU A 67 -3.72 23.65 11.82
CA GLU A 67 -2.84 24.69 12.38
C GLU A 67 -1.41 24.60 11.81
N GLU A 68 -0.88 23.37 11.61
CA GLU A 68 0.44 23.16 11.01
C GLU A 68 0.46 23.57 9.54
N PHE A 69 -0.63 23.30 8.81
CA PHE A 69 -0.80 23.76 7.45
C PHE A 69 -0.87 25.30 7.37
N GLU A 70 -1.69 25.95 8.22
CA GLU A 70 -1.80 27.40 8.29
C GLU A 70 -0.48 28.07 8.69
N ALA A 71 0.29 27.45 9.61
CA ALA A 71 1.61 27.93 9.99
C ALA A 71 2.60 27.90 8.81
N GLU A 72 2.57 26.84 8.00
CA GLU A 72 3.43 26.78 6.80
C GLU A 72 2.99 27.77 5.73
N LEU A 73 1.70 27.96 5.51
CA LEU A 73 1.17 29.00 4.61
C LEU A 73 1.69 30.38 5.00
N SER A 74 1.72 30.68 6.31
CA SER A 74 2.18 31.97 6.83
C SER A 74 3.71 32.13 6.83
N ALA A 75 4.46 31.04 6.64
CA ALA A 75 5.92 31.06 6.72
C ALA A 75 6.60 31.65 5.49
N ALA A 76 5.90 31.70 4.35
CA ALA A 76 6.47 32.14 3.08
C ALA A 76 5.41 32.62 2.10
N ASP A 77 5.86 33.36 1.08
CA ASP A 77 5.02 33.65 -0.10
C ASP A 77 5.05 32.42 -1.02
N TRP A 78 3.90 31.84 -1.26
CA TRP A 78 3.71 30.68 -2.13
C TRP A 78 3.10 31.12 -3.46
N ASP A 79 3.66 30.58 -4.58
CA ASP A 79 3.05 30.78 -5.90
C ASP A 79 1.98 29.73 -6.17
N TYR A 80 2.22 28.49 -5.69
CA TYR A 80 1.29 27.38 -5.83
C TYR A 80 1.17 26.60 -4.52
N VAL A 81 -0.06 26.18 -4.22
CA VAL A 81 -0.36 25.22 -3.15
C VAL A 81 -1.04 24.01 -3.76
N CYS A 82 -0.36 22.86 -3.73
CA CYS A 82 -0.81 21.61 -4.33
C CYS A 82 -1.35 20.67 -3.25
N ILE A 83 -2.64 20.36 -3.29
CA ILE A 83 -3.32 19.52 -2.29
C ILE A 83 -3.69 18.19 -2.94
N SER A 84 -3.17 17.09 -2.39
CA SER A 84 -3.54 15.72 -2.80
C SER A 84 -4.57 15.14 -1.85
N PHE A 85 -5.65 14.60 -2.39
CA PHE A 85 -6.74 14.04 -1.59
C PHE A 85 -7.34 12.78 -2.23
N MET A 86 -7.98 11.97 -1.39
CA MET A 86 -8.83 10.85 -1.79
C MET A 86 -10.31 11.30 -1.75
N ASN A 87 -11.19 10.56 -2.39
CA ASN A 87 -12.64 10.86 -2.40
C ASN A 87 -13.22 11.05 -0.99
N ARG A 88 -12.85 10.23 -0.02
CA ARG A 88 -13.26 10.37 1.38
C ARG A 88 -12.84 11.68 2.04
N ASP A 89 -11.83 12.34 1.52
CA ASP A 89 -11.26 13.59 2.07
C ASP A 89 -11.87 14.85 1.43
N LEU A 90 -12.82 14.70 0.52
CA LEU A 90 -13.36 15.84 -0.23
C LEU A 90 -13.96 16.92 0.68
N ASP A 91 -14.53 16.53 1.81
CA ASP A 91 -15.13 17.47 2.77
C ASP A 91 -14.08 18.30 3.54
N LYS A 92 -12.80 17.93 3.50
CA LYS A 92 -11.68 18.67 4.10
C LYS A 92 -11.16 19.79 3.20
N LEU A 93 -11.34 19.65 1.90
CA LEU A 93 -10.78 20.57 0.90
C LEU A 93 -11.22 22.03 1.09
N PRO A 94 -12.52 22.35 1.36
CA PRO A 94 -12.95 23.73 1.52
C PRO A 94 -12.20 24.49 2.63
N LEU A 95 -11.96 23.84 3.79
CA LEU A 95 -11.25 24.46 4.91
C LEU A 95 -9.79 24.76 4.56
N MET A 96 -9.12 23.84 3.87
CA MET A 96 -7.74 24.07 3.42
C MET A 96 -7.68 25.18 2.37
N SER A 97 -8.62 25.19 1.43
CA SER A 97 -8.68 26.20 0.38
C SER A 97 -8.98 27.58 0.95
N GLU A 98 -9.89 27.67 1.91
CA GLU A 98 -10.16 28.93 2.65
C GLU A 98 -8.90 29.44 3.35
N ALA A 99 -8.14 28.55 4.01
CA ALA A 99 -6.88 28.92 4.65
C ALA A 99 -5.87 29.48 3.63
N VAL A 100 -5.73 28.84 2.44
CA VAL A 100 -4.86 29.35 1.37
C VAL A 100 -5.33 30.71 0.89
N ARG A 101 -6.62 30.89 0.57
CA ARG A 101 -7.17 32.17 0.09
C ARG A 101 -6.98 33.31 1.11
N ARG A 102 -7.07 32.99 2.39
CA ARG A 102 -6.90 33.96 3.48
C ARG A 102 -5.44 34.33 3.73
N LEU A 103 -4.55 33.34 3.77
CA LEU A 103 -3.15 33.54 4.19
C LEU A 103 -2.20 33.79 3.02
N CYS A 104 -2.52 33.24 1.85
CA CYS A 104 -1.74 33.37 0.61
C CYS A 104 -2.63 33.74 -0.57
N PRO A 105 -3.26 34.94 -0.60
CA PRO A 105 -4.28 35.28 -1.59
C PRO A 105 -3.79 35.33 -3.04
N ARG A 106 -2.48 35.39 -3.27
CA ARG A 106 -1.86 35.32 -4.60
C ARG A 106 -1.56 33.90 -5.07
N ALA A 107 -1.50 32.94 -4.14
CA ALA A 107 -1.18 31.56 -4.46
C ALA A 107 -2.29 30.90 -5.29
N LYS A 108 -1.88 30.09 -6.26
CA LYS A 108 -2.79 29.26 -7.05
C LYS A 108 -2.96 27.90 -6.40
N ILE A 109 -4.21 27.48 -6.21
CA ILE A 109 -4.54 26.18 -5.63
C ILE A 109 -4.62 25.13 -6.73
N VAL A 110 -3.83 24.09 -6.61
CA VAL A 110 -3.83 22.93 -7.50
C VAL A 110 -4.32 21.71 -6.70
N ILE A 111 -5.38 21.07 -7.15
CA ILE A 111 -5.89 19.86 -6.52
C ILE A 111 -5.62 18.63 -7.39
N GLY A 112 -5.34 17.48 -6.75
CA GLY A 112 -5.00 16.23 -7.43
C GLY A 112 -5.23 15.00 -6.55
N GLY A 113 -4.83 13.84 -7.04
CA GLY A 113 -5.07 12.55 -6.42
C GLY A 113 -6.37 11.88 -6.90
N TYR A 114 -6.65 10.67 -6.41
CA TYR A 114 -7.83 9.92 -6.87
C TYR A 114 -9.16 10.63 -6.53
N GLY A 115 -9.18 11.49 -5.51
CA GLY A 115 -10.37 12.25 -5.12
C GLY A 115 -10.96 13.13 -6.24
N VAL A 116 -10.17 13.52 -7.24
CA VAL A 116 -10.68 14.34 -8.36
C VAL A 116 -11.70 13.60 -9.24
N ILE A 117 -11.83 12.28 -9.11
CA ILE A 117 -12.87 11.50 -9.81
C ILE A 117 -14.28 11.86 -9.32
N CYS A 118 -14.39 12.31 -8.08
CA CYS A 118 -15.64 12.77 -7.47
C CYS A 118 -16.01 14.20 -7.89
N LEU A 119 -15.15 14.85 -8.67
CA LEU A 119 -15.34 16.21 -9.17
C LEU A 119 -15.45 16.21 -10.70
N PRO A 120 -16.54 15.74 -11.31
CA PRO A 120 -16.80 15.96 -12.72
C PRO A 120 -16.84 17.46 -13.00
N ASP A 121 -16.69 17.89 -14.24
CA ASP A 121 -16.50 19.30 -14.59
C ASP A 121 -17.63 20.21 -14.06
N ALA A 122 -18.87 19.72 -14.06
CA ALA A 122 -20.01 20.45 -13.52
C ALA A 122 -19.91 20.67 -12.00
N GLU A 123 -19.47 19.66 -11.25
CA GLU A 123 -19.28 19.74 -9.79
C GLU A 123 -18.03 20.57 -9.46
N ALA A 124 -16.96 20.43 -10.23
CA ALA A 124 -15.75 21.24 -10.08
C ALA A 124 -16.07 22.75 -10.28
N ALA A 125 -16.92 23.10 -11.24
CA ALA A 125 -17.35 24.48 -11.47
C ALA A 125 -18.10 25.07 -10.27
N LYS A 126 -18.92 24.29 -9.57
CA LYS A 126 -19.60 24.71 -8.34
C LYS A 126 -18.64 24.96 -7.17
N ARG A 127 -17.50 24.28 -7.17
CA ARG A 127 -16.44 24.37 -6.16
C ARG A 127 -15.26 25.22 -6.61
N SER A 128 -15.46 26.17 -7.49
CA SER A 128 -14.40 27.03 -8.05
C SER A 128 -13.64 27.85 -7.00
N ALA A 129 -14.18 28.03 -5.80
CA ALA A 129 -13.47 28.64 -4.66
C ALA A 129 -12.36 27.71 -4.11
N ASP A 130 -12.51 26.41 -4.26
CA ASP A 130 -11.62 25.40 -3.66
C ASP A 130 -10.35 25.19 -4.48
N HIS A 131 -10.29 25.62 -5.74
CA HIS A 131 -9.15 25.39 -6.63
C HIS A 131 -9.06 26.37 -7.79
N ASP A 132 -7.84 26.53 -8.33
CA ASP A 132 -7.58 27.19 -9.62
C ASP A 132 -7.34 26.15 -10.72
N PHE A 133 -6.71 25.02 -10.37
CA PHE A 133 -6.38 23.96 -11.32
C PHE A 133 -6.69 22.57 -10.74
N ILE A 134 -7.10 21.66 -11.63
CA ILE A 134 -7.32 20.25 -11.29
C ILE A 134 -6.39 19.38 -12.12
N CYS A 135 -5.55 18.60 -11.46
CA CYS A 135 -4.72 17.59 -12.08
C CYS A 135 -5.52 16.28 -12.28
N ARG A 136 -5.94 16.02 -13.52
CA ARG A 136 -6.63 14.77 -13.90
C ARG A 136 -5.68 13.87 -14.69
N GLY A 137 -4.96 13.00 -14.00
CA GLY A 137 -4.03 12.05 -14.62
C GLY A 137 -2.64 12.12 -14.00
N GLU A 138 -1.60 12.01 -14.83
CA GLU A 138 -0.21 12.01 -14.38
C GLU A 138 0.25 13.42 -13.97
N GLY A 139 0.74 13.54 -12.75
CA GLY A 139 0.94 14.83 -12.10
C GLY A 139 2.28 15.50 -12.42
N VAL A 140 3.34 14.77 -12.78
CA VAL A 140 4.66 15.37 -13.00
C VAL A 140 4.67 16.22 -14.27
N HIS A 141 4.22 15.65 -15.39
CA HIS A 141 4.11 16.40 -16.64
C HIS A 141 3.09 17.53 -16.55
N PHE A 142 1.97 17.31 -15.83
CA PHE A 142 0.98 18.35 -15.58
C PHE A 142 1.60 19.55 -14.85
N LEU A 143 2.34 19.31 -13.75
CA LEU A 143 2.96 20.38 -12.97
C LEU A 143 4.08 21.08 -13.73
N ARG A 144 4.97 20.34 -14.40
CA ARG A 144 6.03 20.95 -15.24
C ARG A 144 5.44 21.89 -16.28
N LYS A 145 4.38 21.46 -16.96
CA LYS A 145 3.67 22.30 -17.93
C LYS A 145 3.09 23.56 -17.27
N LEU A 146 2.46 23.40 -16.08
CA LEU A 146 1.89 24.53 -15.35
C LEU A 146 2.96 25.52 -14.88
N LEU A 147 4.12 25.02 -14.46
CA LEU A 147 5.26 25.82 -13.97
C LEU A 147 6.14 26.37 -15.11
N GLY A 148 5.87 25.99 -16.37
CA GLY A 148 6.70 26.38 -17.52
C GLY A 148 8.07 25.68 -17.55
N GLU A 149 8.20 24.52 -16.90
CA GLU A 149 9.42 23.74 -16.84
C GLU A 149 9.58 22.81 -18.06
N PRO A 150 10.80 22.51 -18.50
CA PRO A 150 11.04 21.58 -19.59
C PRO A 150 10.67 20.15 -19.18
N ASP A 151 10.24 19.37 -20.17
CA ASP A 151 10.08 17.93 -19.99
C ASP A 151 11.44 17.23 -19.89
N ARG A 152 11.52 16.26 -18.98
CA ARG A 152 12.73 15.47 -18.71
C ARG A 152 12.34 14.13 -18.10
N PRO A 153 13.22 13.10 -18.15
CA PRO A 153 12.93 11.81 -17.50
C PRO A 153 12.53 11.98 -16.03
N ILE A 154 11.49 11.26 -15.63
CA ILE A 154 11.03 11.25 -14.24
C ILE A 154 12.02 10.43 -13.41
N GLN A 155 12.32 10.92 -12.22
CA GLN A 155 13.15 10.24 -11.24
C GLN A 155 12.29 9.73 -10.10
N CYS A 156 12.59 8.51 -9.65
CA CYS A 156 11.90 7.88 -8.55
C CYS A 156 12.88 7.54 -7.42
N ARG A 157 13.04 8.46 -6.47
CA ARG A 157 13.89 8.34 -5.28
C ARG A 157 13.08 8.69 -4.05
N LEU A 158 12.05 7.87 -3.78
CA LEU A 158 11.05 8.14 -2.76
C LEU A 158 11.55 7.72 -1.37
N PRO A 159 10.97 8.26 -0.28
CA PRO A 159 11.25 7.74 1.06
C PRO A 159 10.89 6.25 1.13
N GLN A 160 11.75 5.50 1.82
CA GLN A 160 11.53 4.08 2.05
C GLN A 160 10.56 3.88 3.22
N SER A 161 9.68 2.92 3.10
CA SER A 161 8.84 2.45 4.20
C SER A 161 9.36 1.14 4.80
N GLY A 162 8.71 0.68 5.85
CA GLY A 162 8.97 -0.62 6.42
C GLY A 162 7.98 -0.96 7.50
N ALA A 163 7.50 -2.20 7.44
CA ALA A 163 6.64 -2.75 8.46
C ALA A 163 7.44 -3.20 9.67
N THR A 164 6.90 -2.99 10.87
CA THR A 164 7.50 -3.40 12.13
C THR A 164 6.45 -3.90 13.10
N LEU A 165 6.89 -4.70 14.07
CA LEU A 165 6.05 -5.03 15.23
C LEU A 165 6.03 -3.83 16.19
N PRO A 166 4.87 -3.29 16.56
CA PRO A 166 4.75 -2.04 17.32
C PRO A 166 5.49 -2.07 18.65
N TRP A 167 5.56 -3.24 19.30
CA TRP A 167 6.21 -3.43 20.59
C TRP A 167 7.74 -3.50 20.53
N LEU A 168 8.36 -3.53 19.36
CA LEU A 168 9.82 -3.51 19.23
C LEU A 168 10.46 -2.15 19.51
N ALA A 169 9.67 -1.10 19.68
CA ALA A 169 10.14 0.26 19.98
C ALA A 169 11.22 0.82 19.02
N ARG A 170 11.63 0.08 18.01
CA ARG A 170 12.55 0.52 16.95
C ARG A 170 11.73 1.10 15.82
N ARG A 171 12.01 2.33 15.45
CA ARG A 171 11.50 2.86 14.19
C ARG A 171 12.01 1.97 13.06
N SER A 172 11.12 1.53 12.20
CA SER A 172 11.52 0.88 10.96
C SER A 172 12.55 1.75 10.25
N ARG A 173 13.69 1.16 9.88
CA ARG A 173 14.72 1.88 9.11
C ARG A 173 14.33 2.04 7.64
N GLY A 174 13.09 1.73 7.28
CA GLY A 174 12.64 1.69 5.89
C GLY A 174 13.44 0.66 5.09
N THR A 175 12.82 -0.48 4.81
CA THR A 175 13.51 -1.58 4.10
C THR A 175 12.83 -1.90 2.77
N VAL A 176 11.83 -1.13 2.41
CA VAL A 176 11.03 -1.30 1.19
C VAL A 176 11.05 0.00 0.40
N GLY A 177 11.49 -0.05 -0.83
CA GLY A 177 11.39 1.05 -1.78
C GLY A 177 10.00 1.10 -2.41
N ALA A 178 9.63 2.24 -2.98
CA ALA A 178 8.40 2.44 -3.71
C ALA A 178 8.69 2.95 -5.12
N ALA A 179 8.04 2.40 -6.13
CA ALA A 179 8.14 2.84 -7.51
C ALA A 179 6.79 2.77 -8.21
N LEU A 180 6.62 3.57 -9.22
CA LEU A 180 5.46 3.61 -10.08
C LEU A 180 5.93 3.65 -11.53
N ALA A 181 5.72 2.57 -12.27
CA ALA A 181 6.10 2.53 -13.67
C ALA A 181 4.98 3.06 -14.58
N ALA A 182 3.71 2.89 -14.15
CA ALA A 182 2.56 3.44 -14.86
C ALA A 182 1.39 3.68 -13.91
N LEU A 183 0.51 4.61 -14.29
CA LEU A 183 -0.80 4.84 -13.68
C LEU A 183 -1.90 4.28 -14.55
N GLY A 184 -2.89 3.66 -13.92
CA GLY A 184 -4.10 3.17 -14.57
C GLY A 184 -4.08 1.69 -14.88
N CYS A 185 -5.27 1.20 -15.19
CA CYS A 185 -5.49 -0.22 -15.48
C CYS A 185 -6.52 -0.37 -16.59
N THR A 186 -6.24 -1.24 -17.54
CA THR A 186 -7.11 -1.51 -18.70
C THR A 186 -8.25 -2.49 -18.41
N GLN A 187 -8.28 -3.11 -17.21
CA GLN A 187 -9.26 -4.14 -16.85
C GLN A 187 -10.69 -3.60 -16.68
N LYS A 188 -10.85 -2.32 -16.31
CA LYS A 188 -12.16 -1.65 -16.13
C LYS A 188 -13.12 -2.40 -15.22
N CYS A 189 -12.61 -2.95 -14.10
CA CYS A 189 -13.46 -3.59 -13.10
C CYS A 189 -14.52 -2.60 -12.60
N PRO A 190 -15.82 -2.97 -12.54
CA PRO A 190 -16.91 -2.01 -12.33
C PRO A 190 -16.93 -1.34 -10.94
N PHE A 191 -16.20 -1.90 -9.98
CA PHE A 191 -16.04 -1.39 -8.61
C PHE A 191 -14.72 -0.66 -8.37
N CYS A 192 -13.80 -0.63 -9.34
CA CYS A 192 -12.43 -0.15 -9.13
C CYS A 192 -12.24 1.28 -9.63
N VAL A 193 -12.05 2.21 -8.70
CA VAL A 193 -11.79 3.63 -8.97
C VAL A 193 -10.60 3.84 -9.90
N THR A 194 -9.53 3.07 -9.72
CA THR A 194 -8.26 3.24 -10.44
C THR A 194 -8.42 3.14 -11.95
N SER A 195 -9.17 2.15 -12.42
CA SER A 195 -9.41 1.99 -13.87
C SER A 195 -10.19 3.16 -14.47
N PHE A 196 -11.04 3.79 -13.69
CA PHE A 196 -11.87 4.91 -14.15
C PHE A 196 -11.14 6.25 -14.05
N TYR A 197 -10.22 6.41 -13.10
CA TYR A 197 -9.39 7.60 -12.98
C TYR A 197 -8.66 7.94 -14.29
N THR A 198 -8.06 6.94 -14.93
CA THR A 198 -7.37 7.10 -16.22
C THR A 198 -8.25 6.77 -17.43
N LYS A 199 -9.57 6.58 -17.25
CA LYS A 199 -10.53 6.16 -18.31
C LYS A 199 -10.13 4.84 -18.98
N GLY A 200 -9.43 3.96 -18.25
CA GLY A 200 -8.92 2.69 -18.77
C GLY A 200 -7.66 2.82 -19.64
N ASN A 201 -6.98 3.95 -19.60
CA ASN A 201 -5.68 4.13 -20.24
C ASN A 201 -4.55 3.82 -19.26
N LEU A 202 -3.41 3.46 -19.81
CA LEU A 202 -2.16 3.36 -19.08
C LEU A 202 -1.33 4.61 -19.38
N LEU A 203 -0.95 5.33 -18.32
CA LEU A 203 -0.09 6.51 -18.41
C LEU A 203 1.30 6.12 -17.91
N GLU A 204 2.30 6.10 -18.79
CA GLU A 204 3.66 5.76 -18.40
C GLU A 204 4.26 6.85 -17.50
N VAL A 205 4.89 6.43 -16.41
CA VAL A 205 5.62 7.28 -15.45
C VAL A 205 7.11 6.99 -15.55
N LEU A 206 7.50 5.72 -15.44
CA LEU A 206 8.88 5.28 -15.59
C LEU A 206 8.96 4.22 -16.70
N ASN A 207 9.93 4.34 -17.59
CA ASN A 207 10.27 3.21 -18.43
C ASN A 207 10.98 2.11 -17.61
N VAL A 208 11.18 0.94 -18.19
CA VAL A 208 11.77 -0.22 -17.52
C VAL A 208 13.17 0.09 -16.98
N ARG A 209 13.97 0.87 -17.70
CA ARG A 209 15.31 1.28 -17.28
C ARG A 209 15.26 2.19 -16.06
N GLY A 210 14.38 3.20 -16.07
CA GLY A 210 14.17 4.08 -14.91
C GLY A 210 13.63 3.34 -13.68
N LEU A 211 12.76 2.34 -13.88
CA LEU A 211 12.30 1.47 -12.81
C LEU A 211 13.46 0.67 -12.19
N TYR A 212 14.32 0.08 -13.02
CA TYR A 212 15.49 -0.65 -12.55
C TYR A 212 16.49 0.26 -11.81
N GLU A 213 16.74 1.46 -12.32
CA GLU A 213 17.58 2.46 -11.65
C GLU A 213 17.02 2.89 -10.28
N ALA A 214 15.70 2.99 -10.14
CA ALA A 214 15.08 3.21 -8.84
C ALA A 214 15.35 2.05 -7.87
N MET A 215 15.27 0.80 -8.34
CA MET A 215 15.58 -0.37 -7.51
C MET A 215 17.04 -0.36 -7.03
N LEU A 216 17.99 -0.04 -7.91
CA LEU A 216 19.40 0.10 -7.56
C LEU A 216 19.63 1.21 -6.54
N TYR A 217 18.99 2.36 -6.73
CA TYR A 217 19.07 3.49 -5.79
C TYR A 217 18.67 3.09 -4.37
N TYR A 218 17.56 2.39 -4.20
CA TYR A 218 17.09 1.96 -2.88
C TYR A 218 18.07 1.01 -2.20
N HIS A 219 18.63 0.09 -2.94
CA HIS A 219 19.63 -0.84 -2.41
C HIS A 219 20.96 -0.15 -2.06
N ASP A 220 21.40 0.82 -2.86
CA ASP A 220 22.62 1.60 -2.58
C ASP A 220 22.46 2.47 -1.33
N VAL A 221 21.30 3.08 -1.13
CA VAL A 221 20.99 3.90 0.05
C VAL A 221 20.85 3.03 1.31
N ASN A 222 20.25 1.85 1.18
CA ASN A 222 20.06 0.93 2.28
C ASN A 222 20.23 -0.52 1.79
N PRO A 223 21.39 -1.14 2.04
CA PRO A 223 21.67 -2.53 1.60
C PRO A 223 20.72 -3.58 2.16
N PHE A 224 19.92 -3.26 3.18
CA PHE A 224 18.87 -4.14 3.68
C PHE A 224 17.59 -4.08 2.82
N THR A 225 17.47 -3.10 1.93
CA THR A 225 16.37 -3.02 0.97
C THR A 225 16.59 -4.04 -0.13
N SER A 226 15.78 -5.08 -0.12
CA SER A 226 15.83 -6.15 -1.09
C SER A 226 14.54 -6.27 -1.92
N THR A 227 13.51 -5.52 -1.55
CA THR A 227 12.23 -5.51 -2.26
C THR A 227 11.81 -4.06 -2.54
N VAL A 228 11.34 -3.82 -3.76
CA VAL A 228 10.74 -2.55 -4.17
C VAL A 228 9.29 -2.82 -4.55
N ASN A 229 8.38 -2.04 -3.97
CA ASN A 229 6.97 -2.11 -4.29
C ASN A 229 6.71 -1.33 -5.58
N ILE A 230 6.34 -2.03 -6.64
CA ILE A 230 5.87 -1.45 -7.89
C ILE A 230 4.35 -1.31 -7.76
N TYR A 231 3.88 -0.08 -7.60
CA TYR A 231 2.48 0.24 -7.33
C TYR A 231 1.61 0.39 -8.58
N ASP A 232 2.07 -0.13 -9.72
CA ASP A 232 1.23 -0.24 -10.91
C ASP A 232 0.06 -1.18 -10.64
N GLU A 233 -1.16 -0.79 -10.99
CA GLU A 233 -2.40 -1.45 -10.63
C GLU A 233 -2.57 -2.87 -11.20
N ASN A 234 -1.82 -3.22 -12.25
CA ASN A 234 -1.77 -4.57 -12.83
C ASN A 234 -0.49 -4.76 -13.65
N PHE A 235 0.69 -4.59 -13.02
CA PHE A 235 2.00 -4.63 -13.70
C PHE A 235 2.22 -5.92 -14.49
N LEU A 236 1.75 -7.07 -13.97
CA LEU A 236 1.91 -8.37 -14.62
C LEU A 236 1.11 -8.52 -15.93
N ASP A 237 0.20 -7.60 -16.22
CA ASP A 237 -0.54 -7.59 -17.50
C ASP A 237 0.34 -7.18 -18.69
N TYR A 238 1.49 -6.58 -18.42
CA TYR A 238 2.44 -6.07 -19.43
C TYR A 238 3.70 -6.95 -19.49
N LYS A 239 3.52 -8.17 -20.07
CA LYS A 239 4.56 -9.21 -20.09
C LYS A 239 5.91 -8.71 -20.60
N GLU A 240 5.93 -7.91 -21.66
CA GLU A 240 7.17 -7.35 -22.23
C GLU A 240 7.94 -6.49 -21.22
N ARG A 241 7.24 -5.70 -20.38
CA ARG A 241 7.87 -4.88 -19.33
C ARG A 241 8.42 -5.74 -18.20
N VAL A 242 7.67 -6.77 -17.80
CA VAL A 242 8.08 -7.74 -16.77
C VAL A 242 9.32 -8.49 -17.22
N ASP A 243 9.33 -8.99 -18.46
CA ASP A 243 10.45 -9.74 -19.02
C ASP A 243 11.70 -8.87 -19.18
N ALA A 244 11.53 -7.62 -19.64
CA ALA A 244 12.63 -6.67 -19.78
C ALA A 244 13.25 -6.29 -18.41
N LEU A 245 12.41 -6.08 -17.37
CA LEU A 245 12.91 -5.86 -16.01
C LEU A 245 13.64 -7.10 -15.49
N GLY A 246 13.06 -8.28 -15.71
CA GLY A 246 13.66 -9.56 -15.35
C GLY A 246 15.01 -9.78 -16.02
N GLN A 247 15.14 -9.39 -17.30
CA GLN A 247 16.42 -9.47 -18.02
C GLN A 247 17.49 -8.58 -17.35
N LEU A 248 17.16 -7.32 -17.02
CA LEU A 248 18.07 -6.42 -16.31
C LEU A 248 18.51 -7.00 -14.95
N LEU A 249 17.59 -7.60 -14.21
CA LEU A 249 17.90 -8.28 -12.94
C LEU A 249 18.79 -9.50 -13.10
N ARG A 250 18.62 -10.28 -14.18
CA ARG A 250 19.45 -11.48 -14.45
C ARG A 250 20.84 -11.12 -14.95
N ASP A 251 20.97 -10.03 -15.71
CA ASP A 251 22.26 -9.60 -16.29
C ASP A 251 23.14 -8.85 -15.28
N ASP A 252 22.54 -8.27 -14.23
CA ASP A 252 23.30 -7.57 -13.21
C ASP A 252 24.05 -8.57 -12.29
N GLY A 253 25.34 -8.68 -12.49
CA GLY A 253 26.20 -9.56 -11.68
C GLY A 253 26.49 -9.02 -10.27
N ARG A 254 26.27 -7.72 -10.01
CA ARG A 254 26.54 -7.08 -8.72
C ARG A 254 25.36 -7.15 -7.76
N TYR A 255 24.19 -6.74 -8.22
CA TYR A 255 22.98 -6.67 -7.40
C TYR A 255 21.98 -7.75 -7.78
N GLY A 256 21.44 -7.70 -8.96
CA GLY A 256 20.58 -8.66 -9.63
C GLY A 256 19.64 -9.45 -8.71
N LEU A 257 19.30 -10.64 -9.11
CA LEU A 257 18.40 -11.54 -8.37
C LEU A 257 18.90 -11.95 -6.98
N ARG A 258 20.20 -11.77 -6.69
CA ARG A 258 20.79 -12.05 -5.37
C ARG A 258 20.36 -11.05 -4.32
N ASN A 259 20.06 -9.80 -4.72
CA ASN A 259 19.83 -8.69 -3.82
C ASN A 259 18.48 -8.02 -4.03
N LEU A 260 17.95 -8.04 -5.24
CA LEU A 260 16.78 -7.27 -5.64
C LEU A 260 15.61 -8.17 -6.03
N SER A 261 14.43 -7.73 -5.69
CA SER A 261 13.16 -8.30 -6.08
C SER A 261 12.08 -7.23 -6.01
N TYR A 262 10.87 -7.54 -6.45
CA TYR A 262 9.77 -6.60 -6.36
C TYR A 262 8.47 -7.24 -5.90
N PHE A 263 7.63 -6.42 -5.30
CA PHE A 263 6.21 -6.64 -5.08
C PHE A 263 5.44 -5.93 -6.19
N THR A 264 4.32 -6.50 -6.62
CA THR A 264 3.38 -5.80 -7.51
C THR A 264 1.96 -6.36 -7.43
N PHE A 265 1.04 -5.73 -8.16
CA PHE A 265 -0.33 -6.21 -8.35
C PHE A 265 -0.42 -7.05 -9.63
N GLY A 266 -1.24 -8.10 -9.57
CA GLY A 266 -1.49 -8.96 -10.73
C GLY A 266 -2.85 -9.63 -10.65
N SER A 267 -3.64 -9.52 -11.73
CA SER A 267 -4.85 -10.32 -11.85
C SER A 267 -4.52 -11.79 -12.10
N LEU A 268 -5.41 -12.71 -11.72
CA LEU A 268 -5.25 -14.14 -12.02
C LEU A 268 -5.04 -14.39 -13.53
N SER A 269 -5.75 -13.64 -14.38
CA SER A 269 -5.60 -13.70 -15.83
C SER A 269 -4.23 -13.21 -16.32
N ALA A 270 -3.63 -12.24 -15.66
CA ALA A 270 -2.26 -11.81 -15.96
C ALA A 270 -1.25 -12.89 -15.55
N ILE A 271 -1.37 -13.41 -14.32
CA ILE A 271 -0.49 -14.45 -13.79
C ILE A 271 -0.53 -15.73 -14.64
N SER A 272 -1.71 -16.14 -15.14
CA SER A 272 -1.87 -17.35 -15.94
C SER A 272 -1.10 -17.36 -17.27
N ARG A 273 -0.55 -16.21 -17.70
CA ARG A 273 0.28 -16.10 -18.90
C ARG A 273 1.76 -16.39 -18.69
N TYR A 274 2.15 -16.65 -17.46
CA TYR A 274 3.54 -16.94 -17.06
C TYR A 274 3.64 -18.36 -16.53
N ASP A 275 4.76 -19.00 -16.82
CA ASP A 275 5.22 -20.08 -15.95
C ASP A 275 5.60 -19.50 -14.58
N PRO A 276 5.18 -20.11 -13.46
CA PRO A 276 5.54 -19.59 -12.15
C PRO A 276 7.06 -19.46 -11.91
N GLU A 277 7.91 -20.33 -12.49
CA GLU A 277 9.37 -20.18 -12.42
C GLU A 277 9.85 -18.94 -13.19
N GLU A 278 9.21 -18.60 -14.32
CA GLU A 278 9.49 -17.38 -15.09
C GLU A 278 9.26 -16.12 -14.25
N LEU A 279 8.17 -16.07 -13.46
CA LEU A 279 7.93 -14.97 -12.53
C LEU A 279 9.03 -14.82 -11.48
N LEU A 280 9.51 -15.94 -10.93
CA LEU A 280 10.60 -15.93 -9.97
C LEU A 280 11.92 -15.46 -10.60
N LEU A 281 12.22 -15.90 -11.84
CA LEU A 281 13.38 -15.47 -12.63
C LEU A 281 13.31 -13.99 -13.03
N ASN A 282 12.11 -13.46 -13.19
CA ASN A 282 11.88 -12.05 -13.46
C ASN A 282 11.91 -11.18 -12.17
N GLY A 283 12.21 -11.79 -11.01
CA GLY A 283 12.44 -11.07 -9.75
C GLY A 283 11.20 -10.83 -8.91
N LEU A 284 10.05 -11.43 -9.25
CA LEU A 284 8.85 -11.32 -8.43
C LEU A 284 9.08 -11.95 -7.04
N ASP A 285 8.77 -11.19 -5.99
CA ASP A 285 8.87 -11.62 -4.60
C ASP A 285 7.48 -11.80 -3.96
N THR A 286 6.60 -10.87 -4.24
CA THR A 286 5.25 -10.84 -3.68
C THR A 286 4.27 -10.34 -4.72
N VAL A 287 3.10 -10.93 -4.82
CA VAL A 287 2.03 -10.47 -5.70
C VAL A 287 0.72 -10.30 -4.96
N TRP A 288 0.05 -9.16 -5.21
CA TRP A 288 -1.30 -8.90 -4.73
C TRP A 288 -2.32 -9.38 -5.76
N ILE A 289 -3.18 -10.30 -5.36
CA ILE A 289 -4.14 -10.97 -6.23
C ILE A 289 -5.56 -10.65 -5.77
N GLY A 290 -6.34 -10.00 -6.65
CA GLY A 290 -7.77 -9.79 -6.44
C GLY A 290 -8.53 -11.10 -6.68
N VAL A 291 -8.94 -11.77 -5.60
CA VAL A 291 -9.79 -12.97 -5.64
C VAL A 291 -11.26 -12.59 -5.60
N GLU A 292 -11.59 -11.59 -4.83
CA GLU A 292 -12.86 -10.90 -4.60
C GLU A 292 -13.90 -11.78 -3.90
N SER A 293 -14.29 -12.92 -4.47
CA SER A 293 -15.21 -13.91 -3.89
C SER A 293 -15.17 -15.22 -4.68
N TYR A 294 -15.52 -16.34 -4.05
CA TYR A 294 -15.75 -17.62 -4.72
C TYR A 294 -16.83 -17.52 -5.80
N PHE A 295 -17.89 -16.76 -5.54
CA PHE A 295 -19.08 -16.66 -6.38
C PHE A 295 -19.05 -15.53 -7.39
N THR A 296 -18.04 -14.65 -7.33
CA THR A 296 -18.01 -13.51 -8.24
C THR A 296 -17.85 -13.95 -9.69
N ARG A 297 -18.72 -13.38 -10.53
CA ARG A 297 -18.64 -13.43 -12.01
C ARG A 297 -18.33 -12.03 -12.54
N LEU A 298 -17.60 -11.23 -11.79
CA LEU A 298 -17.23 -9.90 -12.23
C LEU A 298 -16.46 -10.00 -13.55
N LYS A 299 -17.08 -9.50 -14.61
CA LYS A 299 -16.48 -9.43 -15.94
C LYS A 299 -15.31 -8.48 -15.91
N LYS A 300 -14.11 -9.02 -15.92
CA LYS A 300 -12.86 -8.30 -16.15
C LYS A 300 -12.67 -8.25 -17.66
N THR A 301 -12.89 -7.10 -18.29
CA THR A 301 -13.16 -6.92 -19.71
C THR A 301 -12.05 -7.34 -20.69
N ARG A 302 -10.87 -7.77 -20.24
CA ARG A 302 -9.79 -8.28 -21.12
C ARG A 302 -9.11 -9.58 -20.68
N GLY A 303 -9.46 -10.17 -19.57
CA GLY A 303 -8.84 -11.42 -19.07
C GLY A 303 -9.74 -12.64 -19.15
N GLU A 304 -10.99 -12.48 -19.55
CA GLU A 304 -12.00 -13.55 -19.54
C GLU A 304 -11.80 -14.65 -20.58
N ASN A 305 -10.90 -14.48 -21.54
CA ASN A 305 -10.85 -15.39 -22.68
C ASN A 305 -10.39 -16.82 -22.33
N GLN A 306 -9.80 -17.02 -21.15
CA GLN A 306 -9.54 -18.38 -20.63
C GLN A 306 -10.35 -18.71 -19.38
N GLN A 307 -10.62 -17.74 -18.51
CA GLN A 307 -11.31 -17.96 -17.23
C GLN A 307 -12.82 -17.74 -17.30
N GLY A 308 -13.33 -16.92 -18.20
CA GLY A 308 -14.76 -16.72 -18.40
C GLY A 308 -15.49 -17.93 -19.03
N ARG A 309 -14.74 -18.94 -19.48
CA ARG A 309 -15.27 -20.21 -19.97
C ARG A 309 -15.28 -21.31 -18.91
N LEU A 310 -14.52 -21.12 -17.80
CA LEU A 310 -14.49 -22.07 -16.70
C LEU A 310 -15.78 -21.93 -15.87
N ASP A 311 -16.29 -23.04 -15.38
CA ASP A 311 -17.30 -22.99 -14.33
C ASP A 311 -16.69 -22.43 -13.02
N LEU A 312 -17.52 -22.20 -12.01
CA LEU A 312 -17.05 -21.62 -10.75
C LEU A 312 -16.05 -22.52 -10.02
N ASP A 313 -16.26 -23.83 -10.06
CA ASP A 313 -15.40 -24.77 -9.34
C ASP A 313 -14.05 -24.91 -10.06
N GLU A 314 -14.03 -24.97 -11.39
CA GLU A 314 -12.79 -24.96 -12.20
C GLU A 314 -11.98 -23.69 -11.98
N ARG A 315 -12.63 -22.51 -11.98
CA ARG A 315 -11.97 -21.24 -11.72
C ARG A 315 -11.34 -21.21 -10.32
N ASN A 316 -12.06 -21.67 -9.30
CA ASN A 316 -11.59 -21.65 -7.93
C ASN A 316 -10.52 -22.71 -7.68
N ALA A 317 -10.57 -23.86 -8.35
CA ALA A 317 -9.48 -24.83 -8.39
C ALA A 317 -8.21 -24.21 -9.00
N PHE A 318 -8.34 -23.56 -10.15
CA PHE A 318 -7.22 -22.83 -10.78
C PHE A 318 -6.64 -21.74 -9.86
N THR A 319 -7.50 -21.00 -9.14
CA THR A 319 -7.04 -20.01 -8.16
C THR A 319 -6.21 -20.67 -7.05
N ALA A 320 -6.70 -21.77 -6.47
CA ALA A 320 -6.01 -22.49 -5.42
C ALA A 320 -4.66 -23.10 -5.90
N ASP A 321 -4.63 -23.63 -7.12
CA ASP A 321 -3.42 -24.14 -7.74
C ASP A 321 -2.39 -23.03 -7.98
N THR A 322 -2.83 -21.85 -8.40
CA THR A 322 -1.97 -20.68 -8.58
C THR A 322 -1.33 -20.26 -7.26
N PHE A 323 -2.11 -20.14 -6.18
CA PHE A 323 -1.56 -19.79 -4.86
C PHE A 323 -0.55 -20.84 -4.38
N ARG A 324 -0.85 -22.14 -4.52
CA ARG A 324 0.08 -23.23 -4.16
C ARG A 324 1.37 -23.20 -4.98
N ALA A 325 1.26 -23.01 -6.29
CA ALA A 325 2.42 -22.92 -7.18
C ALA A 325 3.34 -21.74 -6.79
N LEU A 326 2.77 -20.55 -6.58
CA LEU A 326 3.55 -19.37 -6.15
C LEU A 326 4.23 -19.61 -4.80
N HIS A 327 3.52 -20.14 -3.81
CA HIS A 327 4.10 -20.42 -2.49
C HIS A 327 5.20 -21.50 -2.53
N SER A 328 5.08 -22.51 -3.39
CA SER A 328 6.12 -23.55 -3.55
C SER A 328 7.43 -22.99 -4.10
N LEU A 329 7.34 -21.89 -4.85
CA LEU A 329 8.47 -21.15 -5.42
C LEU A 329 9.00 -20.04 -4.51
N GLY A 330 8.34 -19.80 -3.36
CA GLY A 330 8.73 -18.73 -2.44
C GLY A 330 8.17 -17.35 -2.80
N ILE A 331 7.25 -17.28 -3.76
CA ILE A 331 6.54 -16.04 -4.10
C ILE A 331 5.38 -15.88 -3.13
N LYS A 332 5.44 -14.84 -2.29
CA LYS A 332 4.40 -14.51 -1.34
C LYS A 332 3.16 -13.98 -2.06
N THR A 333 2.00 -14.23 -1.50
CA THR A 333 0.73 -13.72 -2.04
C THR A 333 0.03 -12.83 -1.03
N ILE A 334 -0.57 -11.75 -1.52
CA ILE A 334 -1.59 -10.99 -0.78
C ILE A 334 -2.91 -11.33 -1.45
N GLY A 335 -3.80 -12.02 -0.73
CA GLY A 335 -5.14 -12.31 -1.21
C GLY A 335 -6.08 -11.15 -0.87
N SER A 336 -6.79 -10.61 -1.87
CA SER A 336 -7.82 -9.59 -1.66
C SER A 336 -9.21 -10.21 -1.74
N TRP A 337 -10.05 -9.88 -0.77
CA TRP A 337 -11.39 -10.40 -0.60
C TRP A 337 -12.40 -9.30 -0.29
N ILE A 338 -13.58 -9.37 -0.88
CA ILE A 338 -14.63 -8.36 -0.71
C ILE A 338 -15.88 -8.99 -0.11
N MET A 339 -16.36 -8.46 1.01
CA MET A 339 -17.65 -8.77 1.60
C MET A 339 -18.74 -7.82 1.10
N GLY A 340 -19.96 -8.31 0.98
CA GLY A 340 -21.11 -7.50 0.57
C GLY A 340 -21.30 -7.39 -0.95
N LEU A 341 -20.69 -8.29 -1.73
CA LEU A 341 -21.01 -8.44 -3.15
C LEU A 341 -22.41 -9.06 -3.29
N ASP A 342 -23.12 -8.67 -4.34
CA ASP A 342 -24.48 -9.15 -4.64
C ASP A 342 -24.61 -10.65 -4.99
N CYS A 343 -23.49 -11.32 -5.17
CA CYS A 343 -23.43 -12.78 -5.28
C CYS A 343 -23.31 -13.51 -3.95
N GLN A 344 -23.21 -12.78 -2.85
CA GLN A 344 -23.08 -13.31 -1.48
C GLN A 344 -24.41 -13.17 -0.74
N ASP A 345 -24.87 -14.26 -0.14
CA ASP A 345 -26.04 -14.33 0.70
C ASP A 345 -25.74 -15.11 2.00
N ARG A 346 -26.70 -15.19 2.92
CA ARG A 346 -26.52 -15.88 4.21
C ARG A 346 -26.23 -17.37 4.07
N VAL A 347 -26.63 -17.99 2.96
CA VAL A 347 -26.48 -19.43 2.71
C VAL A 347 -25.09 -19.74 2.15
N ASN A 348 -24.61 -18.92 1.23
CA ASN A 348 -23.39 -19.22 0.47
C ASN A 348 -22.11 -18.61 1.06
N ILE A 349 -22.20 -17.55 1.88
CA ILE A 349 -21.04 -16.85 2.41
C ILE A 349 -20.10 -17.73 3.26
N PRO A 350 -20.56 -18.76 4.03
CA PRO A 350 -19.63 -19.66 4.72
C PRO A 350 -18.73 -20.44 3.76
N ARG A 351 -19.26 -20.87 2.61
CA ARG A 351 -18.44 -21.53 1.57
C ARG A 351 -17.43 -20.57 0.94
N ASP A 352 -17.81 -19.33 0.80
CA ASP A 352 -16.97 -18.25 0.29
C ASP A 352 -15.77 -18.02 1.23
N GLU A 353 -16.02 -17.83 2.51
CA GLU A 353 -15.00 -17.68 3.57
C GLU A 353 -14.08 -18.91 3.65
N ASP A 354 -14.65 -20.13 3.62
CA ASP A 354 -13.89 -21.38 3.60
C ASP A 354 -12.94 -21.48 2.43
N HIS A 355 -13.38 -21.03 1.25
CA HIS A 355 -12.52 -20.99 0.08
C HIS A 355 -11.32 -20.06 0.30
N PHE A 356 -11.57 -18.85 0.81
CA PHE A 356 -10.51 -17.87 1.03
C PHE A 356 -9.48 -18.36 2.05
N VAL A 357 -9.93 -18.98 3.15
CA VAL A 357 -9.02 -19.59 4.13
C VAL A 357 -8.17 -20.70 3.49
N ARG A 358 -8.79 -21.56 2.66
CA ARG A 358 -8.05 -22.65 1.97
C ARG A 358 -7.01 -22.16 0.95
N LEU A 359 -7.14 -20.95 0.40
CA LEU A 359 -6.09 -20.36 -0.44
C LEU A 359 -4.80 -20.09 0.35
N ASN A 360 -4.89 -19.96 1.66
CA ASN A 360 -3.76 -19.72 2.56
C ASN A 360 -2.84 -18.60 2.08
N PRO A 361 -3.35 -17.39 1.77
CA PRO A 361 -2.48 -16.30 1.32
C PRO A 361 -1.47 -15.94 2.41
N THR A 362 -0.26 -15.52 2.02
CA THR A 362 0.76 -15.08 2.99
C THR A 362 0.26 -13.89 3.82
N PHE A 363 -0.41 -12.96 3.14
CA PHE A 363 -1.09 -11.83 3.73
C PHE A 363 -2.51 -11.75 3.16
N GLN A 364 -3.42 -11.17 3.90
CA GLN A 364 -4.81 -11.02 3.47
C GLN A 364 -5.26 -9.56 3.55
N GLN A 365 -6.08 -9.14 2.59
CA GLN A 365 -6.90 -7.96 2.72
C GLN A 365 -8.36 -8.34 2.58
N ILE A 366 -9.12 -8.17 3.63
CA ILE A 366 -10.55 -8.39 3.66
C ILE A 366 -11.21 -7.03 3.84
N SER A 367 -12.11 -6.66 2.94
CA SER A 367 -12.78 -5.36 2.95
C SER A 367 -14.27 -5.53 2.72
N VAL A 368 -15.04 -4.51 3.06
CA VAL A 368 -16.43 -4.40 2.61
C VAL A 368 -16.43 -3.71 1.25
N LEU A 369 -17.38 -4.06 0.39
CA LEU A 369 -17.57 -3.39 -0.89
C LEU A 369 -17.77 -1.89 -0.69
N THR A 370 -16.93 -1.09 -1.33
CA THR A 370 -17.11 0.36 -1.41
C THR A 370 -17.75 0.72 -2.74
N VAL A 371 -18.98 1.20 -2.70
CA VAL A 371 -19.75 1.53 -3.91
C VAL A 371 -19.62 3.03 -4.19
N GLU A 372 -18.76 3.35 -5.14
CA GLU A 372 -18.49 4.73 -5.53
C GLU A 372 -19.55 5.27 -6.51
N PRO A 373 -20.11 6.47 -6.28
CA PRO A 373 -21.12 7.05 -7.18
C PRO A 373 -20.66 7.19 -8.63
N ALA A 374 -19.37 7.51 -8.84
CA ALA A 374 -18.79 7.67 -10.17
C ALA A 374 -18.53 6.35 -10.91
N MET A 375 -18.66 5.21 -10.25
CA MET A 375 -18.35 3.91 -10.82
C MET A 375 -19.59 3.22 -11.41
N PRO A 376 -19.44 2.34 -12.41
CA PRO A 376 -20.56 1.58 -12.98
C PRO A 376 -21.36 0.80 -11.91
N ILE A 377 -20.70 0.32 -10.86
CA ILE A 377 -21.35 -0.38 -9.77
C ILE A 377 -22.31 0.52 -8.98
N GLY A 378 -22.06 1.83 -8.91
CA GLY A 378 -22.92 2.80 -8.24
C GLY A 378 -24.35 2.81 -8.75
N ARG A 379 -24.53 2.64 -10.07
CA ARG A 379 -25.86 2.55 -10.68
C ARG A 379 -26.62 1.29 -10.25
N ARG A 380 -25.91 0.20 -10.03
CA ARG A 380 -26.51 -1.08 -9.61
C ARG A 380 -27.04 -1.04 -8.19
N TYR A 381 -26.37 -0.32 -7.31
CA TYR A 381 -26.71 -0.21 -5.88
C TYR A 381 -27.52 1.06 -5.55
N ASP A 382 -27.92 1.83 -6.56
CA ASP A 382 -28.69 3.08 -6.41
C ASP A 382 -28.12 4.01 -5.30
N VAL A 383 -26.81 4.24 -5.35
CA VAL A 383 -26.15 5.07 -4.34
C VAL A 383 -26.22 6.57 -4.62
N GLY A 384 -26.85 6.96 -5.71
CA GLY A 384 -26.89 8.33 -6.19
C GLY A 384 -25.66 8.70 -7.03
N ASP A 385 -25.55 9.97 -7.37
CA ASP A 385 -24.36 10.57 -7.97
C ASP A 385 -23.55 11.36 -6.92
N ALA A 386 -22.56 12.14 -7.35
CA ALA A 386 -21.73 12.93 -6.46
C ALA A 386 -22.52 13.93 -5.60
N GLU A 387 -23.68 14.43 -6.09
CA GLU A 387 -24.53 15.41 -5.39
C GLU A 387 -25.60 14.73 -4.54
N THR A 388 -26.21 13.66 -5.07
CA THR A 388 -27.37 12.99 -4.49
C THR A 388 -27.01 11.74 -3.68
N ARG A 389 -25.72 11.53 -3.41
CA ARG A 389 -25.25 10.36 -2.66
C ARG A 389 -25.90 10.25 -1.28
N LYS A 390 -26.21 9.02 -0.90
CA LYS A 390 -26.87 8.71 0.39
C LYS A 390 -25.94 8.82 1.59
N TYR A 391 -24.64 8.68 1.38
CA TYR A 391 -23.61 8.61 2.45
C TYR A 391 -22.61 9.75 2.34
N PRO A 392 -22.07 10.27 3.47
CA PRO A 392 -21.04 11.30 3.45
C PRO A 392 -19.73 10.77 2.85
N TRP A 393 -18.94 11.65 2.23
CA TRP A 393 -17.67 11.26 1.59
C TRP A 393 -16.73 10.53 2.53
N ARG A 394 -16.67 10.86 3.81
CA ARG A 394 -15.84 10.17 4.81
C ARG A 394 -16.07 8.66 4.91
N ASN A 395 -17.21 8.16 4.43
CA ASN A 395 -17.53 6.73 4.43
C ASN A 395 -16.90 5.98 3.24
N TYR A 396 -16.38 6.69 2.22
CA TYR A 396 -15.84 6.05 1.02
C TYR A 396 -14.44 5.48 1.25
N HIS A 397 -14.35 4.51 2.13
CA HIS A 397 -13.16 3.72 2.43
C HIS A 397 -13.54 2.26 2.61
N LEU A 398 -12.55 1.37 2.71
CA LEU A 398 -12.71 -0.10 2.67
C LEU A 398 -13.66 -0.69 3.72
N TYR A 399 -14.09 0.08 4.72
CA TYR A 399 -14.92 -0.37 5.84
C TYR A 399 -16.04 0.62 6.15
N GLY A 400 -16.30 1.58 5.30
CA GLY A 400 -17.36 2.56 5.47
C GLY A 400 -18.62 2.16 4.73
N GLN A 401 -19.78 2.47 5.30
CA GLN A 401 -21.06 2.21 4.65
C GLN A 401 -21.28 3.19 3.50
N THR A 402 -21.38 2.65 2.28
CA THR A 402 -21.62 3.42 1.04
C THR A 402 -22.83 2.91 0.27
N PHE A 403 -23.47 1.85 0.74
CA PHE A 403 -24.67 1.23 0.13
C PHE A 403 -25.47 0.47 1.18
N GLU A 404 -26.69 0.07 0.83
CA GLU A 404 -27.52 -0.84 1.64
C GLU A 404 -27.32 -2.28 1.15
N PRO A 405 -26.73 -3.18 1.98
CA PRO A 405 -26.63 -4.59 1.64
C PRO A 405 -28.03 -5.25 1.59
N THR A 406 -28.22 -6.24 0.73
CA THR A 406 -29.53 -6.89 0.54
C THR A 406 -29.81 -7.92 1.63
N ASP A 407 -28.85 -8.79 1.94
CA ASP A 407 -29.07 -9.96 2.83
C ASP A 407 -28.46 -9.78 4.22
N PHE A 408 -27.70 -8.72 4.44
CA PHE A 408 -27.00 -8.43 5.68
C PHE A 408 -27.26 -7.00 6.12
N THR A 409 -27.15 -6.72 7.40
CA THR A 409 -26.88 -5.35 7.85
C THR A 409 -25.41 -5.00 7.59
N PHE A 410 -25.09 -3.73 7.55
CA PHE A 410 -23.69 -3.31 7.36
C PHE A 410 -22.79 -3.76 8.53
N ASP A 411 -23.31 -3.71 9.76
CA ASP A 411 -22.59 -4.18 10.95
C ASP A 411 -22.31 -5.68 10.88
N GLU A 412 -23.25 -6.50 10.39
CA GLU A 412 -23.02 -7.93 10.17
C GLU A 412 -21.89 -8.19 9.17
N LEU A 413 -21.75 -7.35 8.13
CA LEU A 413 -20.63 -7.46 7.19
C LEU A 413 -19.30 -7.12 7.86
N LEU A 414 -19.27 -6.08 8.71
CA LEU A 414 -18.08 -5.72 9.47
C LEU A 414 -17.68 -6.81 10.48
N ASP A 415 -18.66 -7.40 11.17
CA ASP A 415 -18.42 -8.51 12.10
C ASP A 415 -17.85 -9.74 11.39
N ARG A 416 -18.33 -10.03 10.17
CA ARG A 416 -17.78 -11.11 9.34
C ARG A 416 -16.35 -10.82 8.89
N VAL A 417 -16.05 -9.57 8.52
CA VAL A 417 -14.69 -9.15 8.19
C VAL A 417 -13.75 -9.43 9.36
N ASP A 418 -14.11 -8.99 10.57
CA ASP A 418 -13.33 -9.24 11.79
C ASP A 418 -13.22 -10.74 12.10
N GLY A 419 -14.35 -11.45 12.00
CA GLY A 419 -14.39 -12.90 12.21
C GLY A 419 -13.47 -13.66 11.25
N LEU A 420 -13.45 -13.26 9.97
CA LEU A 420 -12.59 -13.91 8.97
C LEU A 420 -11.09 -13.61 9.21
N TYR A 421 -10.72 -12.38 9.60
CA TYR A 421 -9.36 -12.07 10.03
C TYR A 421 -8.94 -12.93 11.23
N GLY A 422 -9.78 -13.01 12.26
CA GLY A 422 -9.54 -13.85 13.43
C GLY A 422 -9.42 -15.33 13.09
N ARG A 423 -10.33 -15.85 12.24
CA ARG A 423 -10.32 -17.23 11.77
C ARG A 423 -9.01 -17.56 11.01
N MET A 424 -8.58 -16.69 10.10
CA MET A 424 -7.31 -16.88 9.37
C MET A 424 -6.11 -16.89 10.32
N TYR A 425 -6.11 -16.06 11.35
CA TYR A 425 -5.07 -16.09 12.37
C TYR A 425 -5.08 -17.40 13.17
N GLN A 426 -6.26 -17.87 13.58
CA GLN A 426 -6.38 -19.13 14.32
C GLN A 426 -6.00 -20.37 13.50
N GLU A 427 -6.45 -20.44 12.24
CA GLU A 427 -6.21 -21.63 11.41
C GLU A 427 -4.84 -21.63 10.74
N LEU A 428 -4.34 -20.47 10.31
CA LEU A 428 -3.14 -20.36 9.48
C LEU A 428 -1.93 -19.81 10.25
N GLY A 429 -2.15 -19.21 11.42
CA GLY A 429 -1.12 -18.54 12.20
C GLY A 429 -0.81 -17.13 11.69
N PRO A 430 0.14 -16.42 12.34
CA PRO A 430 0.51 -15.08 11.95
C PRO A 430 1.14 -15.05 10.55
N SER A 431 0.89 -13.95 9.81
CA SER A 431 1.46 -13.72 8.48
C SER A 431 2.99 -13.81 8.46
N LEU A 432 3.64 -13.42 9.55
CA LEU A 432 5.10 -13.55 9.70
C LEU A 432 5.57 -15.01 9.63
N LEU A 433 4.83 -15.96 10.20
CA LEU A 433 5.12 -17.39 10.11
C LEU A 433 4.96 -17.88 8.68
N ARG A 434 3.82 -17.57 8.04
CA ARG A 434 3.53 -17.95 6.65
C ARG A 434 4.55 -17.36 5.66
N MET A 435 4.99 -16.12 5.90
CA MET A 435 6.03 -15.46 5.10
C MET A 435 7.37 -16.20 5.20
N LEU A 436 7.75 -16.62 6.40
CA LEU A 436 8.99 -17.36 6.62
C LEU A 436 8.94 -18.73 5.94
N GLU A 437 7.84 -19.46 6.07
CA GLU A 437 7.64 -20.75 5.39
C GLU A 437 7.69 -20.60 3.87
N CYS A 438 7.05 -19.56 3.33
CA CYS A 438 7.10 -19.28 1.90
C CYS A 438 8.55 -19.01 1.45
N ASN A 439 9.32 -18.22 2.17
CA ASN A 439 10.73 -17.99 1.87
C ASN A 439 11.57 -19.28 1.96
N LEU A 440 11.29 -20.16 2.93
CA LEU A 440 11.98 -21.45 3.06
C LEU A 440 11.65 -22.39 1.90
N ASN A 441 10.41 -22.41 1.43
CA ASN A 441 10.01 -23.13 0.23
C ASN A 441 10.78 -22.63 -1.00
N GLY A 442 10.89 -21.30 -1.15
CA GLY A 442 11.68 -20.67 -2.22
C GLY A 442 13.15 -21.07 -2.17
N TYR A 443 13.75 -21.09 -0.97
CA TYR A 443 15.12 -21.57 -0.80
C TYR A 443 15.28 -23.01 -1.27
N ARG A 444 14.41 -23.92 -0.80
CA ARG A 444 14.45 -25.34 -1.17
C ARG A 444 14.28 -25.55 -2.67
N TYR A 445 13.33 -24.85 -3.27
CA TYR A 445 13.10 -24.89 -4.70
C TYR A 445 14.34 -24.43 -5.47
N CYS A 446 14.85 -23.25 -5.16
CA CYS A 446 16.00 -22.67 -5.83
C CYS A 446 17.25 -23.55 -5.71
N ARG A 447 17.52 -24.14 -4.54
CA ARG A 447 18.67 -25.05 -4.34
C ARG A 447 18.61 -26.29 -5.22
N ARG A 448 17.42 -26.73 -5.62
CA ARG A 448 17.21 -27.91 -6.50
C ARG A 448 17.05 -27.53 -7.97
N SER A 449 16.91 -26.25 -8.28
CA SER A 449 16.70 -25.80 -9.66
C SER A 449 17.91 -26.07 -10.53
N ARG A 450 17.67 -26.44 -11.79
CA ARG A 450 18.71 -26.56 -12.82
C ARG A 450 19.17 -25.18 -13.33
N HIS A 451 18.37 -24.13 -13.11
CA HIS A 451 18.69 -22.79 -13.58
C HIS A 451 19.76 -22.15 -12.68
N PRO A 452 20.95 -21.77 -13.20
CA PRO A 452 22.07 -21.27 -12.38
C PRO A 452 21.70 -20.04 -11.53
N ARG A 453 20.96 -19.08 -12.11
CA ARG A 453 20.55 -17.86 -11.39
C ARG A 453 19.62 -18.15 -10.21
N LEU A 454 18.75 -19.15 -10.32
CA LEU A 454 17.92 -19.58 -9.19
C LEU A 454 18.79 -20.26 -8.12
N ARG A 455 19.64 -21.21 -8.53
CA ARG A 455 20.44 -22.00 -7.59
C ARG A 455 21.46 -21.16 -6.82
N GLU A 456 22.06 -20.15 -7.43
CA GLU A 456 23.16 -19.38 -6.87
C GLU A 456 22.67 -18.04 -6.28
N ASP A 457 21.92 -17.26 -7.06
CA ASP A 457 21.54 -15.91 -6.68
C ASP A 457 20.24 -15.90 -5.85
N LYS A 458 19.18 -16.50 -6.37
CA LYS A 458 17.88 -16.45 -5.68
C LYS A 458 17.86 -17.33 -4.43
N ALA A 459 18.58 -18.46 -4.40
CA ALA A 459 18.75 -19.23 -3.19
C ALA A 459 19.43 -18.40 -2.08
N THR A 460 20.49 -17.66 -2.41
CA THR A 460 21.16 -16.73 -1.46
C THR A 460 20.21 -15.63 -0.96
N PHE A 461 19.38 -15.10 -1.86
CA PHE A 461 18.34 -14.13 -1.48
C PHE A 461 17.38 -14.69 -0.43
N PHE A 462 16.84 -15.89 -0.68
CA PHE A 462 15.93 -16.54 0.27
C PHE A 462 16.62 -16.96 1.57
N GLU A 463 17.85 -17.46 1.52
CA GLU A 463 18.61 -17.78 2.73
C GLU A 463 18.71 -16.57 3.67
N ARG A 464 19.11 -15.41 3.14
CA ARG A 464 19.19 -14.17 3.94
C ARG A 464 17.85 -13.79 4.55
N ARG A 465 16.76 -13.95 3.79
CA ARG A 465 15.39 -13.68 4.27
C ARG A 465 15.00 -14.60 5.40
N VAL A 466 15.20 -15.93 5.24
CA VAL A 466 14.90 -16.91 6.28
C VAL A 466 15.70 -16.63 7.55
N ARG A 467 17.02 -16.42 7.43
CA ARG A 467 17.89 -16.12 8.58
C ARG A 467 17.49 -14.82 9.29
N GLY A 468 17.08 -13.79 8.54
CA GLY A 468 16.64 -12.51 9.09
C GLY A 468 15.29 -12.56 9.78
N GLN A 469 14.40 -13.46 9.38
CA GLN A 469 13.05 -13.61 9.92
C GLN A 469 12.97 -14.66 11.04
N ALA A 470 13.79 -15.68 11.02
CA ALA A 470 13.79 -16.77 12.01
C ALA A 470 13.84 -16.34 13.48
N PRO A 471 14.45 -15.19 13.86
CA PRO A 471 14.42 -14.73 15.25
C PRO A 471 13.04 -14.54 15.89
N ILE A 472 11.96 -14.42 15.11
CA ILE A 472 10.58 -14.31 15.64
C ILE A 472 9.99 -15.68 16.06
N LEU A 473 10.55 -16.81 15.57
CA LEU A 473 9.97 -18.13 15.77
C LEU A 473 9.77 -18.53 17.24
N PRO A 474 10.68 -18.24 18.19
CA PRO A 474 10.43 -18.50 19.61
C PRO A 474 9.19 -17.80 20.13
N ALA A 475 8.95 -16.54 19.74
CA ALA A 475 7.76 -15.80 20.16
C ALA A 475 6.48 -16.44 19.59
N VAL A 476 6.48 -16.89 18.34
CA VAL A 476 5.34 -17.60 17.76
C VAL A 476 5.14 -18.97 18.40
N ALA A 477 6.23 -19.65 18.76
CA ALA A 477 6.21 -20.97 19.41
C ALA A 477 5.61 -20.93 20.84
N GLU A 478 5.73 -19.81 21.53
CA GLU A 478 5.17 -19.61 22.89
C GLU A 478 3.80 -18.92 22.84
N LEU A 479 3.64 -17.90 22.01
CA LEU A 479 2.50 -16.95 22.05
C LEU A 479 1.59 -17.06 20.82
N GLY A 480 1.82 -18.01 19.92
CA GLY A 480 0.93 -18.25 18.77
C GLY A 480 -0.48 -18.66 19.21
N PRO A 481 -1.49 -18.49 18.35
CA PRO A 481 -2.89 -18.52 18.75
C PRO A 481 -3.36 -19.85 19.35
N ASN A 482 -2.74 -20.96 18.98
CA ASN A 482 -3.13 -22.29 19.47
C ASN A 482 -1.96 -23.28 19.44
N PRO A 483 -2.10 -24.48 20.08
CA PRO A 483 -1.03 -25.47 20.15
C PRO A 483 -0.52 -25.96 18.79
N ALA A 484 -1.38 -26.05 17.77
CA ALA A 484 -0.98 -26.49 16.43
C ALA A 484 -0.02 -25.49 15.77
N ILE A 485 -0.36 -24.21 15.81
CA ILE A 485 0.49 -23.13 15.27
C ILE A 485 1.81 -23.03 16.06
N ARG A 486 1.76 -23.15 17.39
CA ARG A 486 2.97 -23.18 18.23
C ARG A 486 3.86 -24.36 17.91
N GLY A 487 3.28 -25.55 17.69
CA GLY A 487 4.00 -26.75 17.23
C GLY A 487 4.69 -26.54 15.89
N ARG A 488 3.94 -26.01 14.92
CA ARG A 488 4.46 -25.68 13.58
C ARG A 488 5.63 -24.67 13.63
N ALA A 489 5.56 -23.66 14.50
CA ALA A 489 6.67 -22.72 14.69
C ALA A 489 7.92 -23.39 15.26
N ARG A 490 7.79 -24.34 16.21
CA ARG A 490 8.92 -25.13 16.75
C ARG A 490 9.54 -26.04 15.69
N GLU A 491 8.72 -26.66 14.87
CA GLU A 491 9.20 -27.52 13.76
C GLU A 491 9.98 -26.69 12.74
N LEU A 492 9.43 -25.55 12.34
CA LEU A 492 10.07 -24.63 11.41
C LEU A 492 11.41 -24.10 11.96
N ASP A 493 11.47 -23.80 13.27
CA ASP A 493 12.72 -23.37 13.91
C ASP A 493 13.81 -24.45 13.89
N ARG A 494 13.44 -25.72 14.17
CA ARG A 494 14.36 -26.84 14.06
C ARG A 494 14.88 -26.99 12.63
N GLU A 495 14.00 -26.92 11.66
CA GLU A 495 14.35 -27.05 10.26
C GLU A 495 15.30 -25.94 9.78
N VAL A 496 15.03 -24.69 10.17
CA VAL A 496 15.92 -23.56 9.89
C VAL A 496 17.32 -23.80 10.47
N GLN A 497 17.39 -24.35 11.70
CA GLN A 497 18.68 -24.67 12.33
C GLN A 497 19.38 -25.86 11.68
N GLU A 498 18.67 -26.86 11.19
CA GLU A 498 19.23 -27.99 10.44
C GLU A 498 19.82 -27.55 9.09
N LEU A 499 19.12 -26.64 8.38
CA LEU A 499 19.56 -26.16 7.08
C LEU A 499 20.69 -25.14 7.14
N PHE A 500 20.68 -24.28 8.13
CA PHE A 500 21.55 -23.09 8.17
C PHE A 500 22.49 -23.05 9.38
N GLY A 501 22.45 -24.05 10.22
CA GLY A 501 23.21 -24.09 11.47
C GLY A 501 22.50 -23.42 12.65
N ARG A 502 22.97 -23.74 13.85
CA ARG A 502 22.46 -23.14 15.09
C ARG A 502 22.75 -21.64 15.12
N PRO A 503 21.86 -20.84 15.73
CA PRO A 503 22.11 -19.41 15.88
C PRO A 503 23.40 -19.12 16.64
N GLU A 504 24.20 -18.18 16.15
CA GLU A 504 25.35 -17.64 16.85
C GLU A 504 24.91 -16.92 18.14
N GLU A 505 25.85 -16.64 19.05
CA GLU A 505 25.54 -16.03 20.35
C GLU A 505 24.77 -14.71 20.21
N ALA A 506 25.21 -13.81 19.35
CA ALA A 506 24.51 -12.54 19.09
C ALA A 506 23.07 -12.74 18.57
N GLN A 507 22.86 -13.76 17.75
CA GLN A 507 21.53 -14.12 17.26
C GLN A 507 20.67 -14.74 18.35
N ARG A 508 21.24 -15.56 19.25
CA ARG A 508 20.54 -16.10 20.41
C ARG A 508 20.07 -14.99 21.35
N VAL A 509 20.98 -14.07 21.70
CA VAL A 509 20.65 -12.91 22.53
C VAL A 509 19.52 -12.07 21.91
N TYR A 510 19.53 -11.89 20.58
CA TYR A 510 18.47 -11.17 19.89
C TYR A 510 17.14 -11.94 19.90
N ARG A 511 17.14 -13.24 19.69
CA ARG A 511 15.95 -14.12 19.77
C ARG A 511 15.31 -14.05 21.17
N ASP A 512 16.13 -14.16 22.22
CA ASP A 512 15.67 -14.07 23.62
C ASP A 512 15.14 -12.67 23.94
N HIS A 513 15.75 -11.63 23.38
CA HIS A 513 15.23 -10.27 23.51
C HIS A 513 13.86 -10.11 22.85
N LEU A 514 13.67 -10.63 21.63
CA LEU A 514 12.38 -10.61 20.95
C LEU A 514 11.31 -11.35 21.75
N LEU A 515 11.62 -12.56 22.24
CA LEU A 515 10.69 -13.36 23.04
C LEU A 515 10.25 -12.59 24.30
N ARG A 516 11.19 -12.08 25.11
CA ARG A 516 10.86 -11.30 26.31
C ARG A 516 10.00 -10.07 26.00
N LYS A 517 10.25 -9.38 24.88
CA LYS A 517 9.43 -8.25 24.44
C LYS A 517 8.02 -8.66 24.06
N ALA A 518 7.90 -9.77 23.33
CA ALA A 518 6.61 -10.33 22.95
C ALA A 518 5.80 -10.78 24.17
N GLU A 519 6.45 -11.47 25.12
CA GLU A 519 5.83 -11.87 26.41
C GLU A 519 5.33 -10.67 27.20
N ALA A 520 6.14 -9.62 27.32
CA ALA A 520 5.73 -8.40 28.00
C ALA A 520 4.54 -7.71 27.34
N GLU A 521 4.50 -7.66 26.00
CA GLU A 521 3.37 -7.11 25.26
C GLU A 521 2.12 -7.98 25.42
N TYR A 522 2.28 -9.31 25.38
CA TYR A 522 1.17 -10.25 25.58
C TYR A 522 0.58 -10.14 27.00
N GLN A 523 1.42 -10.00 28.03
CA GLN A 523 0.95 -9.78 29.40
C GLN A 523 0.14 -8.48 29.55
N LEU A 524 0.46 -7.46 28.77
CA LEU A 524 -0.27 -6.19 28.80
C LEU A 524 -1.62 -6.25 28.06
N ARG A 525 -1.74 -7.08 27.02
CA ARG A 525 -2.88 -7.01 26.09
C ARG A 525 -3.64 -8.31 25.93
N GLY A 526 -3.12 -9.42 26.40
CA GLY A 526 -3.67 -10.73 26.08
C GLY A 526 -3.65 -10.97 24.56
N GLU A 527 -4.77 -11.40 24.00
CA GLU A 527 -4.93 -11.60 22.56
C GLU A 527 -5.30 -10.30 21.80
N GLY A 528 -5.49 -9.19 22.52
CA GLY A 528 -5.87 -7.91 21.93
C GLY A 528 -4.75 -7.26 21.12
N GLU A 529 -5.13 -6.49 20.13
CA GLU A 529 -4.20 -5.70 19.34
C GLU A 529 -3.78 -4.40 20.03
N ARG A 530 -2.58 -3.95 19.71
CA ARG A 530 -2.16 -2.61 20.08
C ARG A 530 -2.90 -1.59 19.23
N PRO A 531 -3.41 -0.47 19.84
CA PRO A 531 -3.94 0.62 19.04
C PRO A 531 -2.88 1.12 18.06
N VAL A 532 -3.23 1.18 16.80
CA VAL A 532 -2.33 1.67 15.76
C VAL A 532 -2.13 3.16 15.95
N ARG A 533 -0.89 3.62 15.85
CA ARG A 533 -0.57 5.03 15.89
C ARG A 533 -0.78 5.63 14.51
N THR A 534 -1.52 6.74 14.45
CA THR A 534 -1.56 7.57 13.25
C THR A 534 -0.16 8.11 12.96
N ASP A 535 0.16 8.25 11.68
CA ASP A 535 1.44 8.84 11.30
C ASP A 535 1.54 10.28 11.81
N ALA A 536 2.70 10.60 12.38
CA ALA A 536 2.96 11.95 12.85
C ALA A 536 3.20 12.88 11.66
N PHE A 537 2.82 14.14 11.83
CA PHE A 537 3.16 15.21 10.91
C PHE A 537 4.65 15.18 10.52
N ARG A 538 4.91 15.30 9.22
CA ARG A 538 6.26 15.38 8.66
C ARG A 538 6.34 16.52 7.64
N ARG A 539 7.46 17.23 7.68
CA ARG A 539 7.78 18.32 6.78
C ARG A 539 9.08 18.03 6.05
N TYR A 540 9.07 18.19 4.74
CA TYR A 540 10.22 17.98 3.86
C TYR A 540 10.50 19.23 3.05
N GLU A 541 11.76 19.45 2.69
CA GLU A 541 12.19 20.51 1.80
C GLU A 541 12.88 19.93 0.58
N TYR A 542 12.50 20.43 -0.59
CA TYR A 542 13.09 20.08 -1.87
C TYR A 542 13.63 21.37 -2.51
N GLY A 543 14.93 21.43 -2.74
CA GLY A 543 15.57 22.54 -3.43
C GLY A 543 15.55 22.36 -4.93
N PRO A 544 15.98 23.41 -5.68
CA PRO A 544 16.13 23.36 -7.13
C PRO A 544 17.02 22.18 -7.51
N GLN A 545 16.59 21.41 -8.46
CA GLN A 545 17.34 20.24 -8.89
C GLN A 545 18.61 20.66 -9.65
N SER A 546 19.79 20.19 -9.21
CA SER A 546 20.98 20.31 -10.02
C SER A 546 20.82 19.48 -11.31
N SER A 547 21.34 19.99 -12.43
CA SER A 547 21.25 19.35 -13.74
C SER A 547 21.97 17.99 -13.86
N SER A 548 22.68 17.56 -12.80
CA SER A 548 23.42 16.30 -12.78
C SER A 548 22.71 15.25 -11.92
N PRO A 549 22.32 14.08 -12.49
CA PRO A 549 21.70 13.00 -11.72
C PRO A 549 22.59 12.40 -10.63
N ARG A 550 23.92 12.63 -10.68
CA ARG A 550 24.89 12.04 -9.75
C ARG A 550 25.12 12.85 -8.48
N ASP A 551 24.80 14.15 -8.46
CA ASP A 551 25.10 15.06 -7.35
C ASP A 551 23.92 15.34 -6.42
N ARG A 552 22.84 14.56 -6.53
CA ARG A 552 21.65 14.77 -5.71
C ARG A 552 21.86 14.18 -4.33
N LYS A 553 22.02 15.06 -3.34
CA LYS A 553 21.88 14.66 -1.94
C LYS A 553 20.45 14.15 -1.73
N PRO A 554 20.26 13.04 -1.00
CA PRO A 554 18.92 12.67 -0.57
C PRO A 554 18.33 13.89 0.17
N TYR A 555 17.05 14.15 -0.09
CA TYR A 555 16.30 15.21 0.57
C TYR A 555 16.51 15.16 2.09
N VAL A 556 16.62 16.33 2.69
CA VAL A 556 16.73 16.46 4.14
C VAL A 556 15.34 16.30 4.73
N VAL A 557 15.11 15.20 5.44
CA VAL A 557 13.91 15.06 6.27
C VAL A 557 14.07 16.01 7.45
N SER A 558 13.40 17.15 7.42
CA SER A 558 13.32 18.03 8.58
C SER A 558 12.06 17.65 9.38
N ARG A 559 12.26 17.21 10.61
CA ARG A 559 11.17 17.07 11.60
C ARG A 559 11.00 18.33 12.42
N THR A 560 11.75 19.37 12.12
CA THR A 560 11.63 20.64 12.79
C THR A 560 10.45 21.39 12.23
N ARG A 561 9.59 21.85 13.11
CA ARG A 561 8.52 22.79 12.78
C ARG A 561 9.13 24.03 12.13
N PRO A 562 8.38 24.72 11.23
CA PRO A 562 8.85 25.96 10.61
C PRO A 562 9.40 26.94 11.66
N ARG A 563 10.45 27.66 11.29
CA ARG A 563 11.04 28.68 12.17
C ARG A 563 9.96 29.71 12.55
N GLY A 564 9.77 29.97 13.83
CA GLY A 564 8.69 30.81 14.35
C GLY A 564 7.30 30.14 14.35
N TYR A 565 7.22 28.83 14.24
CA TYR A 565 5.96 28.07 14.32
C TYR A 565 5.20 28.34 15.61
N GLU A 566 5.88 28.25 16.76
CA GLU A 566 5.26 28.47 18.08
C GLU A 566 4.79 29.92 18.25
N GLU A 567 5.54 30.89 17.72
CA GLU A 567 5.17 32.30 17.75
C GLU A 567 3.92 32.58 16.91
N ARG A 568 3.84 31.98 15.72
CA ARG A 568 2.67 32.12 14.84
C ARG A 568 1.45 31.37 15.38
N ARG A 569 1.65 30.21 15.98
CA ARG A 569 0.59 29.46 16.66
C ARG A 569 0.01 30.25 17.85
N ALA A 570 0.85 30.91 18.60
CA ALA A 570 0.42 31.79 19.70
C ALA A 570 -0.30 33.05 19.19
N ALA A 571 0.03 33.54 18.00
CA ALA A 571 -0.60 34.68 17.36
C ALA A 571 -1.88 34.35 16.57
N ALA A 572 -2.11 33.08 16.23
CA ALA A 572 -3.33 32.66 15.58
C ALA A 572 -4.51 32.74 16.56
N PRO A 573 -5.64 33.38 16.19
CA PRO A 573 -6.81 33.40 17.06
C PRO A 573 -7.24 31.97 17.36
N ALA A 574 -7.37 31.64 18.66
CA ALA A 574 -7.89 30.35 19.11
C ALA A 574 -9.30 30.16 18.53
N ARG A 575 -9.41 29.53 17.38
CA ARG A 575 -10.67 29.01 16.91
C ARG A 575 -10.95 27.77 17.75
N GLN A 576 -11.88 27.89 18.68
CA GLN A 576 -12.54 26.73 19.29
C GLN A 576 -12.87 25.76 18.18
N ALA A 577 -12.45 24.49 18.39
CA ALA A 577 -13.01 23.39 17.65
C ALA A 577 -14.53 23.45 17.83
N ALA A 578 -15.19 24.12 16.92
CA ALA A 578 -16.62 24.01 16.79
C ALA A 578 -16.85 22.57 16.37
N ALA A 579 -17.16 21.74 17.35
CA ALA A 579 -17.81 20.48 17.08
C ALA A 579 -19.02 20.83 16.19
N VAL A 580 -18.89 20.54 14.91
CA VAL A 580 -20.03 20.58 14.01
C VAL A 580 -20.89 19.39 14.40
N ALA A 581 -21.73 19.60 15.40
CA ALA A 581 -22.96 18.84 15.57
C ALA A 581 -23.83 19.26 14.39
N VAL A 582 -23.80 18.46 13.34
CA VAL A 582 -24.81 18.53 12.28
C VAL A 582 -25.90 17.54 12.65
N PRO A 583 -27.18 17.96 12.62
CA PRO A 583 -28.33 17.15 13.00
C PRO A 583 -28.49 15.88 12.19
#